data_bf07de464eb2ec595c70535294f27870
#
_entry.id   bf07de464eb2ec595c70535294f27870
#
_cell.length_a   1.000
_cell.length_b   1.000
_cell.length_c   1.000
_cell.angle_alpha   90.00
_cell.angle_beta   90.00
_cell.angle_gamma   90.00
#
_symmetry.space_group_name_H-M   'P 1'
#
loop_
_entity.id
_entity.type
_entity.pdbx_description
1 polymer ?
#
loop_
_entity_poly.entity_id
_entity_poly.type
_entity_poly.pdbx_seq_one_letter_code
_entity_poly.pdbx_strand_id
1 'polypeptide(L)'
;RDDVESRGLGDVYKRQDISPVNASMLTIVAAMAVQEAIHKVLTEDGHDAECRIKWPNDIVLNKKKVCGILTEMSAEMDYIHYVVIGMGINVNTTEFDDSIKATASSLYLETGDHLKRSRIVAAFSESFAKYYDTFVKTQNLAGLKEDYNSMLVNKGGDVKAIYADKEIVGKALGINDEGELIIKTDEGEKIIRT
;
A
#
# COMPACT_ATOMS: atom_id res chain seq x y z
N ARG A 1 -33.43 13.49 9.77
CA ARG A 1 -34.50 12.54 9.45
C ARG A 1 -34.06 11.78 8.21
N ASP A 2 -33.66 10.56 8.20
CA ASP A 2 -34.20 9.34 8.73
C ASP A 2 -33.05 8.35 9.00
N ASP A 3 -33.00 7.88 10.25
CA ASP A 3 -32.22 6.73 10.62
C ASP A 3 -32.87 5.48 10.01
N VAL A 4 -32.30 4.97 8.92
CA VAL A 4 -32.58 3.62 8.46
C VAL A 4 -31.53 2.70 9.07
N GLU A 5 -31.87 2.09 10.20
CA GLU A 5 -31.16 0.92 10.70
C GLU A 5 -31.27 -0.21 9.68
N SER A 6 -30.26 -0.40 8.83
CA SER A 6 -30.13 -1.63 8.06
C SER A 6 -29.48 -2.69 8.94
N ARG A 7 -30.26 -3.61 9.47
CA ARG A 7 -29.80 -4.87 10.08
C ARG A 7 -29.40 -5.83 8.96
N GLY A 8 -28.19 -5.68 8.44
CA GLY A 8 -27.56 -6.61 7.51
C GLY A 8 -26.14 -6.89 7.99
N LEU A 9 -25.73 -8.14 7.96
CA LEU A 9 -24.41 -8.61 8.33
C LEU A 9 -23.30 -7.81 7.60
N GLY A 10 -22.57 -6.98 8.34
CA GLY A 10 -21.18 -6.72 8.01
C GLY A 10 -20.81 -5.42 7.30
N ASP A 11 -21.72 -4.49 7.02
CA ASP A 11 -21.35 -3.20 6.45
C ASP A 11 -21.21 -2.15 7.55
N VAL A 12 -19.98 -2.00 8.06
CA VAL A 12 -19.64 -0.83 8.88
C VAL A 12 -19.33 0.34 7.93
N TYR A 13 -20.35 1.12 7.57
CA TYR A 13 -20.17 2.40 6.93
C TYR A 13 -19.60 3.40 7.96
N LYS A 14 -18.28 3.53 8.03
CA LYS A 14 -17.67 4.69 8.65
C LYS A 14 -17.85 5.86 7.67
N ARG A 15 -18.90 6.65 7.83
CA ARG A 15 -18.98 7.98 7.21
C ARG A 15 -17.92 8.85 7.87
N GLN A 16 -16.82 9.07 7.17
CA GLN A 16 -15.80 10.02 7.56
C GLN A 16 -15.62 10.99 6.41
N ASP A 17 -15.59 12.28 6.72
CA ASP A 17 -15.41 13.35 5.75
C ASP A 17 -13.93 13.40 5.31
N ILE A 18 -13.54 12.46 4.42
CA ILE A 18 -12.25 12.54 3.73
C ILE A 18 -12.46 13.42 2.51
N SER A 19 -11.61 14.44 2.36
CA SER A 19 -11.60 15.24 1.14
C SER A 19 -11.25 14.39 -0.07
N PRO A 20 -11.93 14.54 -1.22
CA PRO A 20 -11.59 13.81 -2.46
C PRO A 20 -10.11 13.90 -2.85
N VAL A 21 -9.49 15.06 -2.62
CA VAL A 21 -8.06 15.29 -2.89
C VAL A 21 -7.17 14.34 -2.08
N ASN A 22 -7.59 13.96 -0.88
CA ASN A 22 -6.81 13.13 0.04
C ASN A 22 -7.08 11.64 -0.12
N ALA A 23 -8.11 11.24 -0.87
CA ALA A 23 -8.51 9.84 -0.99
C ALA A 23 -7.47 8.96 -1.68
N SER A 24 -6.64 9.50 -2.58
CA SER A 24 -5.55 8.77 -3.22
C SER A 24 -4.51 8.25 -2.22
N MET A 25 -4.31 8.96 -1.10
CA MET A 25 -3.41 8.54 -0.03
C MET A 25 -3.86 7.27 0.69
N LEU A 26 -5.14 6.86 0.55
CA LEU A 26 -5.62 5.58 1.07
C LEU A 26 -4.91 4.38 0.44
N THR A 27 -4.35 4.52 -0.76
CA THR A 27 -3.47 3.52 -1.38
C THR A 27 -2.23 3.29 -0.53
N ILE A 28 -1.62 4.36 -0.03
CA ILE A 28 -0.44 4.32 0.85
C ILE A 28 -0.80 3.67 2.20
N VAL A 29 -1.93 4.08 2.79
CA VAL A 29 -2.44 3.51 4.05
C VAL A 29 -2.68 2.00 3.90
N ALA A 30 -3.29 1.58 2.79
CA ALA A 30 -3.51 0.16 2.49
C ALA A 30 -2.20 -0.59 2.28
N ALA A 31 -1.21 0.03 1.60
CA ALA A 31 0.10 -0.59 1.39
C ALA A 31 0.84 -0.87 2.71
N MET A 32 0.79 0.07 3.66
CA MET A 32 1.35 -0.14 5.01
C MET A 32 0.65 -1.31 5.71
N ALA A 33 -0.68 -1.34 5.66
CA ALA A 33 -1.45 -2.39 6.32
C ALA A 33 -1.21 -3.78 5.71
N VAL A 34 -1.11 -3.88 4.38
CA VAL A 34 -0.79 -5.15 3.70
C VAL A 34 0.63 -5.62 4.02
N GLN A 35 1.60 -4.69 4.01
CA GLN A 35 2.99 -5.01 4.35
C GLN A 35 3.09 -5.53 5.79
N GLU A 36 2.51 -4.82 6.77
CA GLU A 36 2.52 -5.23 8.18
C GLU A 36 1.80 -6.57 8.36
N ALA A 37 0.67 -6.79 7.70
CA ALA A 37 -0.08 -8.06 7.77
C ALA A 37 0.72 -9.25 7.23
N ILE A 38 1.36 -9.10 6.07
CA ILE A 38 2.21 -10.15 5.50
C ILE A 38 3.41 -10.40 6.41
N HIS A 39 4.10 -9.35 6.83
CA HIS A 39 5.27 -9.47 7.70
C HIS A 39 4.93 -10.17 9.02
N LYS A 40 3.81 -9.79 9.68
CA LYS A 40 3.32 -10.42 10.92
C LYS A 40 3.09 -11.92 10.72
N VAL A 41 2.33 -12.31 9.69
CA VAL A 41 2.00 -13.72 9.42
C VAL A 41 3.25 -14.53 9.13
N LEU A 42 4.19 -14.00 8.34
CA LEU A 42 5.45 -14.68 8.02
C LEU A 42 6.32 -14.86 9.27
N THR A 43 6.45 -13.82 10.09
CA THR A 43 7.22 -13.87 11.34
C THR A 43 6.62 -14.87 12.34
N GLU A 44 5.29 -14.91 12.50
CA GLU A 44 4.60 -15.89 13.34
C GLU A 44 4.83 -17.33 12.89
N ASP A 45 5.01 -17.56 11.57
CA ASP A 45 5.31 -18.86 10.99
C ASP A 45 6.83 -19.18 10.94
N GLY A 46 7.67 -18.29 11.50
CA GLY A 46 9.13 -18.49 11.61
C GLY A 46 9.93 -18.15 10.35
N HIS A 47 9.33 -17.42 9.41
CA HIS A 47 10.02 -16.96 8.19
C HIS A 47 10.68 -15.61 8.43
N ASP A 48 12.00 -15.54 8.15
CA ASP A 48 12.75 -14.29 8.08
C ASP A 48 12.82 -13.83 6.61
N ALA A 49 11.77 -13.13 6.17
CA ALA A 49 11.63 -12.68 4.80
C ALA A 49 11.49 -11.15 4.73
N GLU A 50 12.26 -10.53 3.83
CA GLU A 50 12.26 -9.08 3.66
C GLU A 50 10.99 -8.62 2.92
N CYS A 51 9.95 -8.26 3.70
CA CYS A 51 8.70 -7.71 3.19
C CYS A 51 8.78 -6.17 3.21
N ARG A 52 8.65 -5.53 2.05
CA ARG A 52 8.80 -4.09 1.85
C ARG A 52 7.72 -3.53 0.94
N ILE A 53 7.59 -2.20 0.94
CA ILE A 53 6.73 -1.46 0.01
C ILE A 53 7.59 -0.92 -1.14
N LYS A 54 7.15 -1.16 -2.37
CA LYS A 54 7.64 -0.43 -3.54
C LYS A 54 6.61 0.63 -3.90
N TRP A 55 6.98 1.89 -3.69
CA TRP A 55 6.10 3.02 -3.98
C TRP A 55 5.57 2.96 -5.42
N PRO A 56 4.29 3.30 -5.65
CA PRO A 56 3.32 3.76 -4.64
C PRO A 56 2.51 2.64 -4.00
N ASN A 57 2.32 1.49 -4.63
CA ASN A 57 1.21 0.57 -4.39
C ASN A 57 1.57 -0.91 -4.51
N ASP A 58 2.86 -1.26 -4.57
CA ASP A 58 3.30 -2.65 -4.66
C ASP A 58 3.93 -3.12 -3.35
N ILE A 59 3.63 -4.38 -2.97
CA ILE A 59 4.37 -5.06 -1.90
C ILE A 59 5.34 -6.04 -2.54
N VAL A 60 6.57 -5.99 -2.07
CA VAL A 60 7.64 -6.89 -2.52
C VAL A 60 8.13 -7.75 -1.36
N LEU A 61 8.39 -9.01 -1.66
CA LEU A 61 9.03 -9.96 -0.77
C LEU A 61 10.30 -10.44 -1.45
N ASN A 62 11.45 -10.31 -0.78
CA ASN A 62 12.75 -10.63 -1.38
C ASN A 62 12.94 -9.95 -2.76
N LYS A 63 12.51 -8.69 -2.87
CA LYS A 63 12.57 -7.86 -4.08
C LYS A 63 11.65 -8.26 -5.25
N LYS A 64 10.79 -9.29 -5.08
CA LYS A 64 9.79 -9.67 -6.07
C LYS A 64 8.40 -9.22 -5.65
N LYS A 65 7.59 -8.76 -6.59
CA LYS A 65 6.22 -8.30 -6.32
C LYS A 65 5.32 -9.46 -5.91
N VAL A 66 4.72 -9.35 -4.72
CA VAL A 66 3.75 -10.32 -4.18
C VAL A 66 2.35 -9.75 -4.03
N CYS A 67 2.20 -8.42 -4.08
CA CYS A 67 0.89 -7.76 -4.07
C CYS A 67 0.92 -6.47 -4.88
N GLY A 68 -0.19 -6.19 -5.55
CA GLY A 68 -0.51 -4.90 -6.13
C GLY A 68 -1.79 -4.36 -5.51
N ILE A 69 -1.86 -3.05 -5.32
CA ILE A 69 -3.00 -2.36 -4.73
C ILE A 69 -3.55 -1.37 -5.75
N LEU A 70 -4.85 -1.39 -5.96
CA LEU A 70 -5.56 -0.46 -6.83
C LEU A 70 -6.66 0.23 -6.02
N THR A 71 -6.68 1.55 -6.06
CA THR A 71 -7.74 2.35 -5.43
C THR A 71 -8.55 3.04 -6.50
N GLU A 72 -9.85 2.82 -6.47
CA GLU A 72 -10.83 3.47 -7.34
C GLU A 72 -11.78 4.30 -6.48
N MET A 73 -12.18 5.47 -6.98
CA MET A 73 -13.03 6.39 -6.27
C MET A 73 -14.14 6.89 -7.17
N SER A 74 -15.35 6.99 -6.63
CA SER A 74 -16.43 7.78 -7.21
C SER A 74 -16.67 9.00 -6.32
N ALA A 75 -16.51 10.19 -6.89
CA ALA A 75 -16.62 11.44 -6.15
C ALA A 75 -17.18 12.56 -7.05
N GLU A 76 -17.80 13.54 -6.42
CA GLU A 76 -18.06 14.88 -6.96
C GLU A 76 -17.00 15.85 -6.43
N MET A 77 -17.12 17.13 -6.76
CA MET A 77 -16.10 18.14 -6.43
C MET A 77 -15.78 18.18 -4.91
N ASP A 78 -16.80 18.07 -4.07
CA ASP A 78 -16.67 18.20 -2.61
C ASP A 78 -17.11 16.96 -1.83
N TYR A 79 -17.47 15.87 -2.53
CA TYR A 79 -18.08 14.70 -1.87
C TYR A 79 -17.63 13.40 -2.49
N ILE A 80 -17.23 12.44 -1.64
CA ILE A 80 -16.90 11.07 -2.03
C ILE A 80 -18.15 10.19 -1.87
N HIS A 81 -18.59 9.55 -2.95
CA HIS A 81 -19.63 8.53 -2.88
C HIS A 81 -19.09 7.24 -2.27
N TYR A 82 -17.95 6.77 -2.77
CA TYR A 82 -17.23 5.60 -2.24
C TYR A 82 -15.79 5.57 -2.71
N VAL A 83 -14.97 4.84 -1.95
CA VAL A 83 -13.62 4.44 -2.31
C VAL A 83 -13.56 2.91 -2.26
N VAL A 84 -13.07 2.28 -3.31
CA VAL A 84 -12.82 0.83 -3.37
C VAL A 84 -11.32 0.60 -3.42
N ILE A 85 -10.81 -0.20 -2.49
CA ILE A 85 -9.39 -0.56 -2.44
C ILE A 85 -9.27 -2.05 -2.76
N GLY A 86 -8.81 -2.36 -3.96
CA GLY A 86 -8.53 -3.72 -4.41
C GLY A 86 -7.10 -4.13 -4.07
N MET A 87 -6.92 -5.28 -3.44
CA MET A 87 -5.61 -5.82 -3.07
C MET A 87 -5.41 -7.21 -3.68
N GLY A 88 -4.52 -7.31 -4.67
CA GLY A 88 -4.18 -8.58 -5.31
C GLY A 88 -2.96 -9.22 -4.65
N ILE A 89 -3.17 -10.06 -3.61
CA ILE A 89 -2.08 -10.72 -2.89
C ILE A 89 -1.85 -12.12 -3.46
N ASN A 90 -0.66 -12.39 -3.96
CA ASN A 90 -0.22 -13.71 -4.42
C ASN A 90 0.15 -14.57 -3.21
N VAL A 91 -0.80 -15.27 -2.61
CA VAL A 91 -0.54 -16.05 -1.39
C VAL A 91 0.08 -17.41 -1.74
N ASN A 92 -0.67 -18.25 -2.46
CA ASN A 92 -0.30 -19.64 -2.75
C ASN A 92 -0.20 -19.93 -4.27
N THR A 93 0.07 -18.90 -5.07
CA THR A 93 0.31 -19.04 -6.51
C THR A 93 1.62 -19.80 -6.73
N THR A 94 1.60 -20.85 -7.54
CA THR A 94 2.76 -21.74 -7.79
C THR A 94 3.48 -21.38 -9.09
N GLU A 95 2.81 -20.76 -10.04
CA GLU A 95 3.33 -20.45 -11.36
C GLU A 95 2.93 -19.06 -11.82
N PHE A 96 3.81 -18.41 -12.57
CA PHE A 96 3.58 -17.13 -13.21
C PHE A 96 3.92 -17.21 -14.69
N ASP A 97 3.22 -16.41 -15.49
CA ASP A 97 3.54 -16.25 -16.90
C ASP A 97 5.00 -15.82 -17.12
N ASP A 98 5.61 -16.33 -18.19
CA ASP A 98 7.02 -16.08 -18.51
C ASP A 98 7.36 -14.58 -18.61
N SER A 99 6.39 -13.73 -18.97
CA SER A 99 6.56 -12.28 -19.09
C SER A 99 6.76 -11.58 -17.74
N ILE A 100 6.27 -12.16 -16.64
CA ILE A 100 6.31 -11.53 -15.31
C ILE A 100 7.05 -12.34 -14.25
N LYS A 101 7.39 -13.62 -14.51
CA LYS A 101 8.05 -14.50 -13.52
C LYS A 101 9.37 -13.98 -12.97
N ALA A 102 10.04 -13.08 -13.70
CA ALA A 102 11.29 -12.48 -13.24
C ALA A 102 11.07 -11.44 -12.13
N THR A 103 9.88 -10.80 -12.08
CA THR A 103 9.57 -9.70 -11.18
C THR A 103 8.44 -9.98 -10.21
N ALA A 104 7.61 -10.99 -10.49
CA ALA A 104 6.50 -11.42 -9.63
C ALA A 104 6.86 -12.68 -8.85
N SER A 105 6.25 -12.81 -7.67
CA SER A 105 6.34 -14.02 -6.83
C SER A 105 5.06 -14.16 -5.98
N SER A 106 5.04 -15.21 -5.16
CA SER A 106 4.01 -15.44 -4.16
C SER A 106 4.63 -15.69 -2.80
N LEU A 107 3.83 -15.60 -1.74
CA LEU A 107 4.29 -15.92 -0.40
C LEU A 107 4.74 -17.39 -0.35
N TYR A 108 4.01 -18.29 -1.01
CA TYR A 108 4.38 -19.70 -1.13
C TYR A 108 5.74 -19.91 -1.80
N LEU A 109 6.01 -19.29 -2.94
CA LEU A 109 7.27 -19.45 -3.67
C LEU A 109 8.48 -18.89 -2.91
N GLU A 110 8.26 -17.88 -2.06
CA GLU A 110 9.34 -17.27 -1.28
C GLU A 110 9.57 -17.97 0.08
N THR A 111 8.58 -18.73 0.59
CA THR A 111 8.67 -19.39 1.90
C THR A 111 8.70 -20.91 1.83
N GLY A 112 8.12 -21.50 0.78
CA GLY A 112 7.90 -22.94 0.65
C GLY A 112 6.62 -23.43 1.35
N ASP A 113 5.91 -22.58 2.09
CA ASP A 113 4.76 -22.96 2.91
C ASP A 113 3.44 -22.42 2.38
N HIS A 114 2.40 -23.26 2.44
CA HIS A 114 1.04 -22.86 2.15
C HIS A 114 0.43 -22.04 3.30
N LEU A 115 0.18 -20.77 3.06
CA LEU A 115 -0.39 -19.89 4.07
C LEU A 115 -1.92 -19.81 3.99
N LYS A 116 -2.56 -19.66 5.16
CA LYS A 116 -4.02 -19.45 5.25
C LYS A 116 -4.34 -17.99 4.93
N ARG A 117 -5.05 -17.75 3.80
CA ARG A 117 -5.48 -16.41 3.37
C ARG A 117 -6.25 -15.64 4.45
N SER A 118 -7.08 -16.35 5.24
CA SER A 118 -7.86 -15.75 6.33
C SER A 118 -6.99 -15.10 7.42
N ARG A 119 -5.78 -15.62 7.71
CA ARG A 119 -4.85 -14.99 8.65
C ARG A 119 -4.35 -13.63 8.13
N ILE A 120 -4.03 -13.57 6.84
CA ILE A 120 -3.58 -12.32 6.20
C ILE A 120 -4.72 -11.29 6.20
N VAL A 121 -5.95 -11.71 5.88
CA VAL A 121 -7.12 -10.82 5.92
C VAL A 121 -7.39 -10.29 7.33
N ALA A 122 -7.30 -11.15 8.36
CA ALA A 122 -7.49 -10.73 9.75
C ALA A 122 -6.41 -9.72 10.18
N ALA A 123 -5.12 -10.04 9.92
CA ALA A 123 -4.01 -9.16 10.24
C ALA A 123 -4.10 -7.83 9.47
N PHE A 124 -4.49 -7.86 8.18
CA PHE A 124 -4.74 -6.65 7.40
C PHE A 124 -5.82 -5.78 8.03
N SER A 125 -6.94 -6.36 8.45
CA SER A 125 -8.05 -5.60 9.04
C SER A 125 -7.64 -4.87 10.32
N GLU A 126 -6.81 -5.51 11.17
CA GLU A 126 -6.25 -4.89 12.38
C GLU A 126 -5.31 -3.73 12.03
N SER A 127 -4.35 -3.97 11.15
CA SER A 127 -3.35 -2.97 10.73
C SER A 127 -4.00 -1.82 9.98
N PHE A 128 -4.96 -2.10 9.09
CA PHE A 128 -5.67 -1.07 8.35
C PHE A 128 -6.47 -0.14 9.28
N ALA A 129 -7.18 -0.68 10.26
CA ALA A 129 -7.91 0.13 11.22
C ALA A 129 -6.98 1.09 11.97
N LYS A 130 -5.82 0.62 12.43
CA LYS A 130 -4.79 1.42 13.12
C LYS A 130 -4.27 2.57 12.25
N TYR A 131 -3.86 2.29 11.01
CA TYR A 131 -3.30 3.31 10.11
C TYR A 131 -4.37 4.27 9.60
N TYR A 132 -5.56 3.76 9.31
CA TYR A 132 -6.70 4.57 8.87
C TYR A 132 -7.14 5.55 9.96
N ASP A 133 -7.23 5.14 11.22
CA ASP A 133 -7.58 6.01 12.34
C ASP A 133 -6.53 7.14 12.55
N THR A 134 -5.27 6.89 12.22
CA THR A 134 -4.23 7.93 12.23
C THR A 134 -4.39 8.89 11.04
N PHE A 135 -4.59 8.33 9.84
CA PHE A 135 -4.79 9.12 8.61
C PHE A 135 -5.98 10.07 8.71
N VAL A 136 -7.12 9.60 9.20
CA VAL A 136 -8.35 10.39 9.28
C VAL A 136 -8.20 11.62 10.19
N LYS A 137 -7.37 11.55 11.24
CA LYS A 137 -7.15 12.67 12.16
C LYS A 137 -6.42 13.83 11.52
N THR A 138 -5.50 13.54 10.59
CA THR A 138 -4.64 14.55 9.96
C THR A 138 -5.07 14.85 8.52
N GLN A 139 -5.82 13.95 7.88
CA GLN A 139 -6.18 14.02 6.46
C GLN A 139 -4.95 14.04 5.53
N ASN A 140 -3.79 13.63 6.03
CA ASN A 140 -2.53 13.49 5.31
C ASN A 140 -1.67 12.39 5.95
N LEU A 141 -0.45 12.19 5.45
CA LEU A 141 0.46 11.14 5.93
C LEU A 141 1.50 11.64 6.95
N ALA A 142 1.37 12.84 7.49
CA ALA A 142 2.35 13.38 8.46
C ALA A 142 2.57 12.45 9.66
N GLY A 143 1.50 11.82 10.17
CA GLY A 143 1.57 10.84 11.26
C GLY A 143 2.02 9.42 10.86
N LEU A 144 2.17 9.13 9.57
CA LEU A 144 2.48 7.79 9.03
C LEU A 144 3.75 7.77 8.17
N LYS A 145 4.23 8.92 7.75
CA LYS A 145 5.34 9.08 6.81
C LYS A 145 6.62 8.37 7.25
N GLU A 146 6.99 8.50 8.51
CA GLU A 146 8.23 7.89 9.00
C GLU A 146 8.14 6.35 9.00
N ASP A 147 7.00 5.81 9.43
CA ASP A 147 6.73 4.37 9.40
C ASP A 147 6.75 3.87 7.95
N TYR A 148 6.04 4.54 7.04
CA TYR A 148 6.06 4.20 5.62
C TYR A 148 7.47 4.22 5.04
N ASN A 149 8.23 5.28 5.32
CA ASN A 149 9.61 5.42 4.85
C ASN A 149 10.54 4.32 5.39
N SER A 150 10.26 3.77 6.56
CA SER A 150 10.99 2.62 7.11
C SER A 150 10.69 1.31 6.37
N MET A 151 9.49 1.19 5.78
CA MET A 151 9.02 0.04 5.00
C MET A 151 9.42 0.13 3.52
N LEU A 152 9.84 1.29 3.04
CA LEU A 152 10.13 1.54 1.63
C LEU A 152 11.38 0.78 1.16
N VAL A 153 11.25 -0.05 0.11
CA VAL A 153 12.32 -0.95 -0.36
C VAL A 153 13.56 -0.22 -0.89
N ASN A 154 13.35 0.97 -1.46
CA ASN A 154 14.39 1.71 -2.16
C ASN A 154 14.74 3.05 -1.51
N LYS A 155 14.35 3.29 -0.26
CA LYS A 155 14.76 4.50 0.47
C LYS A 155 16.28 4.57 0.58
N GLY A 156 16.85 5.70 0.16
CA GLY A 156 18.29 5.92 0.11
C GLY A 156 19.02 5.25 -1.05
N GLY A 157 18.32 4.44 -1.86
CA GLY A 157 18.86 3.78 -3.05
C GLY A 157 18.63 4.59 -4.33
N ASP A 158 19.34 4.19 -5.38
CA ASP A 158 19.15 4.76 -6.72
C ASP A 158 17.86 4.25 -7.34
N VAL A 159 17.09 5.16 -7.89
CA VAL A 159 15.80 4.88 -8.52
C VAL A 159 15.68 5.58 -9.86
N LYS A 160 14.85 4.99 -10.72
CA LYS A 160 14.41 5.53 -11.98
C LYS A 160 12.89 5.61 -11.96
N ALA A 161 12.35 6.81 -12.03
CA ALA A 161 10.92 7.06 -12.17
C ALA A 161 10.60 7.55 -13.57
N ILE A 162 9.47 7.10 -14.12
CA ILE A 162 8.92 7.63 -15.38
C ILE A 162 7.72 8.50 -14.98
N TYR A 163 7.80 9.79 -15.26
CA TYR A 163 6.77 10.75 -14.91
C TYR A 163 6.56 11.74 -16.04
N ALA A 164 5.32 11.86 -16.53
CA ALA A 164 4.96 12.74 -17.65
C ALA A 164 5.90 12.56 -18.86
N ASP A 165 6.13 11.30 -19.28
CA ASP A 165 7.03 10.89 -20.39
C ASP A 165 8.50 11.27 -20.23
N LYS A 166 8.91 11.66 -19.02
CA LYS A 166 10.31 11.94 -18.69
C LYS A 166 10.87 10.90 -17.73
N GLU A 167 12.10 10.52 -17.96
CA GLU A 167 12.89 9.73 -17.03
C GLU A 167 13.50 10.64 -15.96
N ILE A 168 13.27 10.32 -14.70
CA ILE A 168 13.89 10.98 -13.55
C ILE A 168 14.73 9.93 -12.83
N VAL A 169 16.04 10.14 -12.83
CA VAL A 169 17.02 9.27 -12.17
C VAL A 169 17.60 10.01 -10.98
N GLY A 170 17.71 9.32 -9.85
CA GLY A 170 18.28 9.91 -8.64
C GLY A 170 18.11 9.00 -7.44
N LYS A 171 18.30 9.55 -6.26
CA LYS A 171 18.21 8.82 -5.00
C LYS A 171 16.85 9.04 -4.34
N ALA A 172 16.13 7.97 -4.02
CA ALA A 172 14.85 8.07 -3.30
C ALA A 172 15.09 8.51 -1.85
N LEU A 173 14.49 9.63 -1.45
CA LEU A 173 14.58 10.14 -0.08
C LEU A 173 13.46 9.62 0.81
N GLY A 174 12.33 9.23 0.23
CA GLY A 174 11.11 8.84 0.92
C GLY A 174 9.91 9.57 0.34
N ILE A 175 8.81 9.62 1.09
CA ILE A 175 7.60 10.36 0.70
C ILE A 175 7.44 11.63 1.55
N ASN A 176 6.70 12.61 1.01
CA ASN A 176 6.22 13.78 1.76
C ASN A 176 4.88 13.48 2.49
N ASP A 177 4.28 14.50 3.08
CA ASP A 177 3.02 14.38 3.83
C ASP A 177 1.81 14.09 2.92
N GLU A 178 1.92 14.35 1.62
CA GLU A 178 0.93 14.06 0.59
C GLU A 178 1.14 12.68 -0.07
N GLY A 179 2.15 11.91 0.34
CA GLY A 179 2.46 10.58 -0.21
C GLY A 179 3.22 10.59 -1.52
N GLU A 180 3.69 11.74 -1.96
CA GLU A 180 4.47 11.90 -3.18
C GLU A 180 5.92 11.49 -2.95
N LEU A 181 6.53 10.77 -3.91
CA LEU A 181 7.91 10.32 -3.79
C LEU A 181 8.89 11.48 -4.04
N ILE A 182 9.85 11.66 -3.14
CA ILE A 182 10.92 12.65 -3.26
C ILE A 182 12.16 11.95 -3.81
N ILE A 183 12.66 12.42 -4.96
CA ILE A 183 13.90 11.94 -5.58
C ILE A 183 14.92 13.08 -5.61
N LYS A 184 16.10 12.84 -5.01
CA LYS A 184 17.23 13.74 -5.10
C LYS A 184 17.99 13.47 -6.40
N THR A 185 18.04 14.46 -7.29
CA THR A 185 18.79 14.46 -8.54
C THR A 185 19.98 15.45 -8.47
N ASP A 186 20.81 15.47 -9.50
CA ASP A 186 21.91 16.46 -9.62
C ASP A 186 21.38 17.91 -9.75
N GLU A 187 20.14 18.07 -10.22
CA GLU A 187 19.48 19.38 -10.34
C GLU A 187 18.68 19.80 -9.08
N GLY A 188 18.67 18.97 -8.04
CA GLY A 188 17.89 19.19 -6.81
C GLY A 188 16.82 18.15 -6.60
N GLU A 189 15.92 18.40 -5.66
CA GLU A 189 14.82 17.50 -5.33
C GLU A 189 13.69 17.61 -6.35
N LYS A 190 13.19 16.46 -6.79
CA LYS A 190 12.01 16.33 -7.65
C LYS A 190 10.93 15.57 -6.90
N ILE A 191 9.69 16.04 -7.01
CA ILE A 191 8.51 15.42 -6.40
C ILE A 191 7.76 14.67 -7.50
N ILE A 192 7.49 13.38 -7.26
CA ILE A 192 6.79 12.49 -8.19
C ILE A 192 5.41 12.20 -7.62
N ARG A 193 4.38 12.45 -8.42
CA ARG A 193 2.97 12.20 -8.13
C ARG A 193 2.50 10.94 -8.84
N THR A 194 1.49 10.26 -8.28
CA THR A 194 0.76 9.14 -8.91
C THR A 194 -0.57 9.62 -9.47
#